data_345d0cabdf1647682b4e3df1cbc3ae20
#
_entry.id   345d0cabdf1647682b4e3df1cbc3ae20
#
_cell.length_a   1.000
_cell.length_b   1.000
_cell.length_c   1.000
_cell.angle_alpha   90.00
_cell.angle_beta   90.00
_cell.angle_gamma   90.00
#
_symmetry.space_group_name_H-M   'P 1'
#
loop_
_entity.id
_entity.type
_entity.pdbx_description
1 polymer ?
#
loop_
_entity_poly.entity_id
_entity_poly.type
_entity_poly.pdbx_seq_one_letter_code
_entity_poly.pdbx_strand_id
1 'polypeptide(L)'
;MAKNPCINATLPKEEHKTRDIWDAPTLFKALELCDDDILKLAINLSFSCSLRMGEMLGLTWDCVEISDASIANGTAFVFVNKELQRVNRDALEKLNEKGIVFKFPAFVARTNTALVLK
;
A
#
# COMPACT_ATOMS: atom_id res chain seq x y z
N MET A 1 13.66 -33.37 -24.38
CA MET A 1 12.61 -32.39 -24.11
C MET A 1 12.18 -32.54 -22.65
N ALA A 2 12.34 -31.51 -21.84
CA ALA A 2 11.86 -31.50 -20.45
C ALA A 2 10.32 -31.50 -20.45
N LYS A 3 9.70 -32.47 -19.77
CA LYS A 3 8.24 -32.50 -19.60
C LYS A 3 7.85 -31.37 -18.63
N ASN A 4 6.84 -30.59 -19.01
CA ASN A 4 6.26 -29.60 -18.12
C ASN A 4 5.69 -30.28 -16.86
N PRO A 5 6.22 -30.03 -15.65
CA PRO A 5 5.74 -30.70 -14.44
C PRO A 5 4.30 -30.31 -14.03
N CYS A 6 3.76 -29.23 -14.62
CA CYS A 6 2.42 -28.76 -14.35
C CYS A 6 1.34 -29.33 -15.29
N ILE A 7 1.71 -30.24 -16.21
CA ILE A 7 0.71 -30.96 -17.02
C ILE A 7 -0.11 -31.83 -16.09
N ASN A 8 -1.43 -31.60 -16.06
CA ASN A 8 -2.44 -32.24 -15.21
C ASN A 8 -2.50 -31.75 -13.76
N ALA A 9 -1.91 -30.61 -13.43
CA ALA A 9 -2.18 -29.97 -12.14
C ALA A 9 -3.63 -29.48 -12.09
N THR A 10 -4.40 -30.03 -11.14
CA THR A 10 -5.76 -29.55 -10.87
C THR A 10 -5.67 -28.35 -9.96
N LEU A 11 -6.03 -27.17 -10.47
CA LEU A 11 -6.15 -25.99 -9.65
C LEU A 11 -7.32 -26.13 -8.68
N PRO A 12 -7.15 -25.78 -7.39
CA PRO A 12 -8.27 -25.69 -6.46
C PRO A 12 -9.33 -24.73 -7.03
N LYS A 13 -10.59 -25.10 -6.88
CA LYS A 13 -11.70 -24.22 -7.25
C LYS A 13 -11.68 -23.02 -6.32
N GLU A 14 -11.26 -21.86 -6.80
CA GLU A 14 -11.39 -20.62 -6.03
C GLU A 14 -12.85 -20.22 -5.93
N GLU A 15 -13.37 -20.21 -4.72
CA GLU A 15 -14.62 -19.53 -4.44
C GLU A 15 -14.36 -18.02 -4.43
N HIS A 16 -14.81 -17.33 -5.46
CA HIS A 16 -14.77 -15.88 -5.51
C HIS A 16 -15.74 -15.32 -4.45
N LYS A 17 -15.19 -14.97 -3.29
CA LYS A 17 -15.94 -14.17 -2.31
C LYS A 17 -16.03 -12.75 -2.83
N THR A 18 -17.23 -12.31 -3.15
CA THR A 18 -17.51 -10.88 -3.37
C THR A 18 -17.18 -10.13 -2.07
N ARG A 19 -16.30 -9.15 -2.17
CA ARG A 19 -15.97 -8.26 -1.04
C ARG A 19 -16.85 -7.03 -1.15
N ASP A 20 -17.42 -6.63 -0.03
CA ASP A 20 -18.12 -5.36 0.05
C ASP A 20 -17.14 -4.21 -0.14
N ILE A 21 -17.51 -3.27 -0.98
CA ILE A 21 -16.74 -2.06 -1.25
C ILE A 21 -17.42 -0.92 -0.51
N TRP A 22 -16.66 -0.17 0.29
CA TRP A 22 -17.20 1.00 0.97
C TRP A 22 -17.56 2.09 -0.03
N ASP A 23 -18.73 2.62 0.11
CA ASP A 23 -19.17 3.85 -0.55
C ASP A 23 -18.75 5.09 0.27
N ALA A 24 -18.90 6.27 -0.32
CA ALA A 24 -18.53 7.51 0.35
C ALA A 24 -19.27 7.76 1.70
N PRO A 25 -20.58 7.52 1.82
CA PRO A 25 -21.28 7.62 3.09
C PRO A 25 -20.72 6.71 4.18
N THR A 26 -20.38 5.46 3.84
CA THR A 26 -19.78 4.51 4.77
C THR A 26 -18.40 4.98 5.22
N LEU A 27 -17.59 5.51 4.30
CA LEU A 27 -16.30 6.10 4.62
C LEU A 27 -16.42 7.25 5.62
N PHE A 28 -17.28 8.23 5.36
CA PHE A 28 -17.47 9.37 6.26
C PHE A 28 -17.91 8.94 7.65
N LYS A 29 -18.85 8.01 7.72
CA LYS A 29 -19.28 7.44 9.00
C LYS A 29 -18.14 6.72 9.74
N ALA A 30 -17.31 5.98 9.04
CA ALA A 30 -16.13 5.33 9.63
C ALA A 30 -15.13 6.35 10.18
N LEU A 31 -14.88 7.45 9.46
CA LEU A 31 -14.01 8.53 9.92
C LEU A 31 -14.56 9.29 11.13
N GLU A 32 -15.87 9.50 11.21
CA GLU A 32 -16.52 10.10 12.36
C GLU A 32 -16.42 9.24 13.62
N LEU A 33 -16.55 7.93 13.48
CA LEU A 33 -16.49 6.97 14.58
C LEU A 33 -15.05 6.59 14.99
N CYS A 34 -14.06 6.96 14.19
CA CYS A 34 -12.66 6.64 14.46
C CYS A 34 -12.08 7.70 15.40
N ASP A 35 -11.55 7.30 16.56
CA ASP A 35 -10.89 8.20 17.51
C ASP A 35 -9.37 8.25 17.35
N ASP A 36 -8.79 7.35 16.52
CA ASP A 36 -7.37 7.25 16.27
C ASP A 36 -6.97 8.05 15.02
N ASP A 37 -6.15 9.08 15.20
CA ASP A 37 -5.72 9.96 14.11
C ASP A 37 -4.84 9.23 13.07
N ILE A 38 -4.06 8.25 13.49
CA ILE A 38 -3.23 7.46 12.58
C ILE A 38 -4.13 6.58 11.70
N LEU A 39 -5.15 5.99 12.31
CA LEU A 39 -6.12 5.18 11.58
C LEU A 39 -6.97 6.04 10.64
N LYS A 40 -7.38 7.25 11.05
CA LYS A 40 -8.05 8.22 10.17
C LYS A 40 -7.21 8.56 8.95
N LEU A 41 -5.93 8.85 9.18
CA LEU A 41 -4.98 9.13 8.10
C LEU A 41 -4.85 7.93 7.15
N ALA A 42 -4.72 6.73 7.70
CA ALA A 42 -4.61 5.50 6.93
C ALA A 42 -5.85 5.26 6.04
N ILE A 43 -7.06 5.45 6.61
CA ILE A 43 -8.32 5.32 5.87
C ILE A 43 -8.37 6.35 4.73
N ASN A 44 -8.05 7.62 5.02
CA ASN A 44 -8.04 8.69 4.02
C ASN A 44 -7.04 8.41 2.87
N LEU A 45 -5.82 8.01 3.19
CA LEU A 45 -4.81 7.70 2.19
C LEU A 45 -5.20 6.47 1.35
N SER A 46 -5.75 5.43 1.97
CA SER A 46 -6.21 4.26 1.25
C SER A 46 -7.35 4.57 0.28
N PHE A 47 -8.29 5.40 0.72
CA PHE A 47 -9.47 5.74 -0.09
C PHE A 47 -9.13 6.77 -1.18
N SER A 48 -8.44 7.85 -0.85
CA SER A 48 -8.14 8.95 -1.78
C SER A 48 -7.03 8.61 -2.77
N CYS A 49 -6.02 7.87 -2.32
CA CYS A 49 -4.82 7.58 -3.10
C CYS A 49 -4.76 6.12 -3.56
N SER A 50 -5.72 5.28 -3.17
CA SER A 50 -5.75 3.84 -3.47
C SER A 50 -4.46 3.11 -3.07
N LEU A 51 -3.80 3.56 -2.00
CA LEU A 51 -2.57 2.97 -1.52
C LEU A 51 -2.82 1.58 -0.94
N ARG A 52 -1.92 0.66 -1.26
CA ARG A 52 -1.86 -0.63 -0.57
C ARG A 52 -1.30 -0.44 0.84
N MET A 53 -1.69 -1.33 1.76
CA MET A 53 -1.22 -1.26 3.14
C MET A 53 0.31 -1.17 3.24
N GLY A 54 1.05 -1.96 2.47
CA GLY A 54 2.51 -1.93 2.47
C GLY A 54 3.09 -0.60 1.99
N GLU A 55 2.49 0.00 0.98
CA GLU A 55 2.87 1.31 0.44
C GLU A 55 2.59 2.41 1.47
N MET A 56 1.41 2.40 2.08
CA MET A 56 1.02 3.36 3.11
C MET A 56 1.93 3.28 4.34
N LEU A 57 2.22 2.07 4.84
CA LEU A 57 3.12 1.86 5.97
C LEU A 57 4.59 2.19 5.64
N GLY A 58 4.95 2.18 4.37
CA GLY A 58 6.27 2.54 3.87
C GLY A 58 6.47 4.04 3.66
N LEU A 59 5.42 4.86 3.80
CA LEU A 59 5.54 6.31 3.63
C LEU A 59 6.43 6.92 4.72
N THR A 60 7.33 7.78 4.30
CA THR A 60 8.21 8.57 5.16
C THR A 60 8.13 10.04 4.74
N TRP A 61 8.57 10.96 5.60
CA TRP A 61 8.47 12.39 5.34
C TRP A 61 9.17 12.86 4.07
N ASP A 62 10.21 12.15 3.63
CA ASP A 62 10.90 12.41 2.36
C ASP A 62 10.07 12.08 1.11
N CYS A 63 8.94 11.40 1.29
CA CYS A 63 8.01 11.06 0.23
C CYS A 63 6.81 12.01 0.13
N VAL A 64 6.75 13.05 0.97
CA VAL A 64 5.55 13.88 1.12
C VAL A 64 5.92 15.35 0.98
N GLU A 65 5.24 16.07 0.10
CA GLU A 65 5.32 17.52 -0.03
C GLU A 65 3.95 18.12 0.34
N ILE A 66 3.86 18.64 1.56
CA ILE A 66 2.64 19.18 2.16
C ILE A 66 2.90 20.52 2.87
N SER A 67 3.79 21.35 2.32
CA SER A 67 3.95 22.71 2.82
C SER A 67 2.68 23.55 2.63
N ASP A 68 2.44 24.54 3.48
CA ASP A 68 1.27 25.41 3.36
C ASP A 68 1.17 26.04 1.96
N ALA A 69 2.30 26.36 1.35
CA ALA A 69 2.35 26.89 0.00
C ALA A 69 1.94 25.83 -1.04
N SER A 70 2.38 24.58 -0.91
CA SER A 70 2.01 23.51 -1.84
C SER A 70 0.54 23.15 -1.72
N ILE A 71 -0.02 23.17 -0.51
CA ILE A 71 -1.45 22.96 -0.27
C ILE A 71 -2.27 24.08 -0.90
N ALA A 72 -1.91 25.36 -0.64
CA ALA A 72 -2.62 26.52 -1.19
C ALA A 72 -2.60 26.55 -2.73
N ASN A 73 -1.50 26.12 -3.34
CA ASN A 73 -1.33 26.07 -4.79
C ASN A 73 -1.87 24.79 -5.44
N GLY A 74 -2.36 23.83 -4.66
CA GLY A 74 -2.81 22.53 -5.18
C GLY A 74 -1.69 21.67 -5.77
N THR A 75 -0.45 21.89 -5.32
CA THR A 75 0.75 21.15 -5.76
C THR A 75 1.26 20.16 -4.72
N ALA A 76 0.53 19.99 -3.61
CA ALA A 76 0.83 18.98 -2.61
C ALA A 76 0.77 17.57 -3.21
N PHE A 77 1.75 16.73 -2.89
CA PHE A 77 1.81 15.37 -3.41
C PHE A 77 2.38 14.38 -2.42
N VAL A 78 2.05 13.11 -2.65
CA VAL A 78 2.68 11.96 -1.99
C VAL A 78 3.34 11.10 -3.07
N PHE A 79 4.62 10.82 -2.88
CA PHE A 79 5.41 10.00 -3.79
C PHE A 79 5.60 8.60 -3.23
N VAL A 80 5.03 7.60 -3.89
CA VAL A 80 5.09 6.21 -3.45
C VAL A 80 6.29 5.51 -4.09
N ASN A 81 7.39 5.43 -3.36
CA ASN A 81 8.64 4.80 -3.81
C ASN A 81 9.08 3.64 -2.91
N LYS A 82 8.34 3.37 -1.83
CA LYS A 82 8.68 2.39 -0.80
C LYS A 82 7.44 1.58 -0.44
N GLU A 83 7.66 0.35 -0.02
CA GLU A 83 6.64 -0.46 0.62
C GLU A 83 7.22 -1.18 1.83
N LEU A 84 6.42 -1.36 2.86
CA LEU A 84 6.75 -2.16 4.02
C LEU A 84 6.16 -3.55 3.82
N GLN A 85 7.03 -4.57 3.81
CA GLN A 85 6.60 -5.96 3.71
C GLN A 85 6.91 -6.71 5.00
N ARG A 86 5.94 -7.48 5.47
CA ARG A 86 6.18 -8.45 6.53
C ARG A 86 6.89 -9.67 5.94
N VAL A 87 8.12 -9.90 6.37
CA VAL A 87 8.92 -11.05 5.93
C VAL A 87 8.74 -12.20 6.92
N ASN A 88 8.69 -13.43 6.42
CA ASN A 88 8.59 -14.61 7.26
C ASN A 88 9.86 -14.76 8.13
N ARG A 89 9.71 -15.31 9.34
CA ARG A 89 10.81 -15.48 10.32
C ARG A 89 11.99 -16.23 9.71
N ASP A 90 11.73 -17.32 8.99
CA ASP A 90 12.79 -18.13 8.36
C ASP A 90 13.59 -17.34 7.29
N ALA A 91 12.93 -16.41 6.60
CA ALA A 91 13.58 -15.54 5.66
C ALA A 91 14.43 -14.46 6.34
N LEU A 92 13.99 -13.95 7.49
CA LEU A 92 14.76 -12.99 8.30
C LEU A 92 16.02 -13.63 8.87
N GLU A 93 15.94 -14.88 9.34
CA GLU A 93 17.11 -15.62 9.83
C GLU A 93 18.14 -15.85 8.73
N LYS A 94 17.70 -16.18 7.52
CA LYS A 94 18.58 -16.35 6.36
C LYS A 94 19.24 -15.07 5.89
N LEU A 95 18.55 -13.94 6.03
CA LEU A 95 19.06 -12.61 5.69
C LEU A 95 19.90 -12.00 6.82
N ASN A 96 19.97 -12.65 7.98
CA ASN A 96 20.63 -12.16 9.19
C ASN A 96 20.17 -10.75 9.64
N GLU A 97 18.92 -10.40 9.30
CA GLU A 97 18.30 -9.13 9.62
C GLU A 97 17.18 -9.34 10.64
N LYS A 98 17.09 -8.44 11.62
CA LYS A 98 16.02 -8.44 12.61
C LYS A 98 15.03 -7.34 12.28
N GLY A 99 13.75 -7.69 12.17
CA GLY A 99 12.67 -6.72 12.13
C GLY A 99 12.03 -6.52 10.76
N ILE A 100 11.60 -5.31 10.49
CA ILE A 100 10.87 -4.91 9.31
C ILE A 100 11.88 -4.43 8.27
N VAL A 101 11.88 -5.07 7.11
CA VAL A 101 12.75 -4.70 5.99
C VAL A 101 12.00 -3.74 5.08
N PHE A 102 12.54 -2.53 4.89
CA PHE A 102 12.08 -1.64 3.83
C PHE A 102 12.59 -2.18 2.50
N LYS A 103 11.68 -2.71 1.71
CA LYS A 103 12.00 -3.09 0.35
C LYS A 103 11.75 -1.89 -0.56
N PHE A 104 12.82 -1.28 -1.01
CA PHE A 104 12.72 -0.35 -2.14
C PHE A 104 12.36 -1.19 -3.35
N PRO A 105 11.33 -0.81 -4.13
CA PRO A 105 11.05 -1.51 -5.36
C PRO A 105 12.27 -1.36 -6.27
N ALA A 106 13.14 -2.35 -6.23
CA ALA A 106 14.14 -2.51 -7.26
C ALA A 106 13.38 -2.83 -8.54
N PHE A 107 13.23 -1.85 -9.40
CA PHE A 107 12.70 -2.04 -10.75
C PHE A 107 11.34 -2.73 -10.86
N VAL A 108 10.29 -2.03 -10.53
CA VAL A 108 9.14 -2.04 -11.42
C VAL A 108 9.17 -0.68 -12.09
N ALA A 109 9.39 -0.66 -13.39
CA ALA A 109 9.16 0.49 -14.24
C ALA A 109 7.65 0.78 -14.29
N ARG A 110 7.07 1.08 -13.15
CA ARG A 110 5.79 1.75 -13.03
C ARG A 110 6.16 3.21 -12.85
N THR A 111 5.93 3.95 -13.90
CA THR A 111 5.81 5.41 -13.92
C THR A 111 5.61 5.94 -12.52
N ASN A 112 6.54 6.81 -12.10
CA ASN A 112 6.41 7.63 -10.91
C ASN A 112 5.04 8.30 -10.95
N THR A 113 4.05 7.72 -10.32
CA THR A 113 2.72 8.30 -10.26
C THR A 113 2.73 9.18 -9.03
N ALA A 114 3.05 10.44 -9.24
CA ALA A 114 2.80 11.47 -8.24
C ALA A 114 1.27 11.57 -8.08
N LEU A 115 0.78 11.22 -6.91
CA LEU A 115 -0.62 11.40 -6.57
C LEU A 115 -0.77 12.83 -6.06
N VAL A 116 -1.46 13.65 -6.83
CA VAL A 116 -1.81 15.01 -6.41
C VAL A 116 -2.99 14.92 -5.47
N LEU A 117 -2.78 15.32 -4.24
CA LEU A 117 -3.85 15.46 -3.24
C LEU A 117 -4.66 16.72 -3.58
N LYS A 118 -5.94 16.56 -3.84
CA LYS A 118 -6.89 17.66 -4.05
C LYS A 118 -7.69 17.89 -2.80
#